data_b4eb222f9c06ad27f5481f4ecb9a251d
#
_entry.id   b4eb222f9c06ad27f5481f4ecb9a251d
#
_cell.length_a   1.000
_cell.length_b   1.000
_cell.length_c   1.000
_cell.angle_alpha   90.00
_cell.angle_beta   90.00
_cell.angle_gamma   90.00
#
_symmetry.space_group_name_H-M   'P 1'
#
loop_
_entity.id
_entity.type
_entity.pdbx_description
1 polymer ?
#
loop_
_entity_poly.entity_id
_entity_poly.type
_entity_poly.pdbx_seq_one_letter_code
_entity_poly.pdbx_strand_id
1 'polypeptide(L)'
;TKESFLSNLQKNQEVKNILLSESPWVMEATSESEQKERIATLFDLNNIRNSNTAALLKLKELQLPDGSWSWYKGMDGSLFVTDFIVEQNARIALLTGKPLEGGALDMQQAAFGYLHKEALQEYRSIREAEKVGNKSEGISRSALKYLYLIAISGEKVPASAKEGYDYFLSKVCLLYTSD
;
A
#
# COMPACT_ATOMS: atom_id res chain seq x y z
N THR A 1 -23.23 4.36 -21.36
CA THR A 1 -22.71 5.74 -21.26
C THR A 1 -23.33 6.45 -20.06
N LYS A 2 -22.67 7.45 -19.46
CA LYS A 2 -23.12 8.23 -18.30
C LYS A 2 -24.52 8.83 -18.51
N GLU A 3 -24.80 9.29 -19.74
CA GLU A 3 -26.09 9.85 -20.14
C GLU A 3 -27.21 8.82 -20.16
N SER A 4 -26.96 7.62 -20.66
CA SER A 4 -27.92 6.52 -20.69
C SER A 4 -28.30 6.07 -19.26
N PHE A 5 -27.34 6.08 -18.35
CA PHE A 5 -27.55 5.72 -16.96
C PHE A 5 -28.38 6.80 -16.22
N LEU A 6 -28.05 8.07 -16.38
CA LEU A 6 -28.81 9.20 -15.82
C LEU A 6 -30.25 9.24 -16.34
N SER A 7 -30.46 8.91 -17.62
CA SER A 7 -31.81 8.79 -18.20
C SER A 7 -32.60 7.64 -17.58
N ASN A 8 -31.97 6.50 -17.30
CA ASN A 8 -32.63 5.37 -16.64
C ASN A 8 -32.92 5.64 -15.15
N LEU A 9 -32.02 6.36 -14.47
CA LEU A 9 -32.22 6.78 -13.07
C LEU A 9 -33.41 7.75 -12.93
N GLN A 10 -33.61 8.64 -13.91
CA GLN A 10 -34.75 9.56 -13.93
C GLN A 10 -36.10 8.84 -14.09
N LYS A 11 -36.11 7.68 -14.75
CA LYS A 11 -37.30 6.86 -14.95
C LYS A 11 -37.66 6.02 -13.72
N ASN A 12 -36.70 5.81 -12.80
CA ASN A 12 -36.94 5.01 -11.60
C ASN A 12 -37.08 5.92 -10.35
N GLN A 13 -38.32 6.29 -10.06
CA GLN A 13 -38.66 7.22 -8.97
C GLN A 13 -38.22 6.71 -7.59
N GLU A 14 -38.22 5.39 -7.37
CA GLU A 14 -37.83 4.78 -6.08
C GLU A 14 -36.32 4.92 -5.83
N VAL A 15 -35.51 4.60 -6.84
CA VAL A 15 -34.03 4.75 -6.75
C VAL A 15 -33.65 6.22 -6.58
N LYS A 16 -34.37 7.14 -7.26
CA LYS A 16 -34.18 8.58 -7.09
C LYS A 16 -34.47 9.01 -5.64
N ASN A 17 -35.60 8.56 -5.07
CA ASN A 17 -35.99 8.91 -3.71
C ASN A 17 -34.99 8.36 -2.66
N ILE A 18 -34.53 7.13 -2.83
CA ILE A 18 -33.52 6.53 -1.94
C ILE A 18 -32.20 7.33 -2.00
N LEU A 19 -31.71 7.65 -3.19
CA LEU A 19 -30.50 8.45 -3.37
C LEU A 19 -30.62 9.85 -2.75
N LEU A 20 -31.77 10.48 -2.85
CA LEU A 20 -32.03 11.79 -2.27
C LEU A 20 -32.12 11.72 -0.74
N SER A 21 -32.74 10.67 -0.18
CA SER A 21 -32.83 10.52 1.28
C SER A 21 -31.49 10.22 1.95
N GLU A 22 -30.61 9.51 1.27
CA GLU A 22 -29.27 9.13 1.73
C GLU A 22 -28.20 10.21 1.50
N SER A 23 -28.52 11.27 0.74
CA SER A 23 -27.55 12.28 0.30
C SER A 23 -28.11 13.70 0.47
N PRO A 24 -28.16 14.24 1.70
CA PRO A 24 -28.74 15.56 1.98
C PRO A 24 -28.14 16.69 1.12
N TRP A 25 -26.86 16.65 0.82
CA TRP A 25 -26.18 17.66 -0.01
C TRP A 25 -26.67 17.70 -1.48
N VAL A 26 -27.28 16.62 -1.98
CA VAL A 26 -27.94 16.60 -3.30
C VAL A 26 -29.27 17.35 -3.23
N MET A 27 -29.94 17.32 -2.10
CA MET A 27 -31.19 18.05 -1.86
C MET A 27 -31.00 19.57 -1.78
N GLU A 28 -29.80 20.02 -1.39
CA GLU A 28 -29.44 21.46 -1.32
C GLU A 28 -29.21 22.08 -2.70
N ALA A 29 -29.27 21.30 -3.78
CA ALA A 29 -29.11 21.82 -5.14
C ALA A 29 -30.26 22.74 -5.50
N THR A 30 -29.93 23.91 -6.05
CA THR A 30 -30.88 24.97 -6.36
C THR A 30 -31.56 24.78 -7.74
N SER A 31 -31.05 23.88 -8.56
CA SER A 31 -31.58 23.58 -9.89
C SER A 31 -31.55 22.09 -10.22
N GLU A 32 -32.43 21.66 -11.13
CA GLU A 32 -32.46 20.28 -11.63
C GLU A 32 -31.14 19.87 -12.32
N SER A 33 -30.49 20.81 -13.00
CA SER A 33 -29.18 20.58 -13.63
C SER A 33 -28.10 20.29 -12.58
N GLU A 34 -28.08 21.07 -11.51
CA GLU A 34 -27.16 20.88 -10.38
C GLU A 34 -27.42 19.57 -9.63
N GLN A 35 -28.70 19.19 -9.45
CA GLN A 35 -29.06 17.88 -8.88
C GLN A 35 -28.50 16.73 -9.73
N LYS A 36 -28.64 16.82 -11.06
CA LYS A 36 -28.11 15.80 -11.99
C LYS A 36 -26.59 15.67 -11.88
N GLU A 37 -25.89 16.79 -11.80
CA GLU A 37 -24.44 16.80 -11.67
C GLU A 37 -23.96 16.22 -10.35
N ARG A 38 -24.63 16.56 -9.24
CA ARG A 38 -24.36 16.00 -7.91
C ARG A 38 -24.62 14.50 -7.86
N ILE A 39 -25.73 14.02 -8.43
CA ILE A 39 -26.02 12.58 -8.54
C ILE A 39 -24.94 11.88 -9.38
N ALA A 40 -24.51 12.46 -10.50
CA ALA A 40 -23.43 11.90 -11.32
C ALA A 40 -22.12 11.78 -10.53
N THR A 41 -21.81 12.77 -9.72
CA THR A 41 -20.61 12.77 -8.84
C THR A 41 -20.69 11.67 -7.79
N LEU A 42 -21.86 11.45 -7.16
CA LEU A 42 -22.08 10.34 -6.24
C LEU A 42 -21.82 8.97 -6.87
N PHE A 43 -22.28 8.80 -8.11
CA PHE A 43 -22.04 7.56 -8.86
C PHE A 43 -20.55 7.36 -9.18
N ASP A 44 -19.87 8.40 -9.60
CA ASP A 44 -18.42 8.34 -9.85
C ASP A 44 -17.67 7.99 -8.58
N LEU A 45 -18.00 8.58 -7.43
CA LEU A 45 -17.41 8.26 -6.13
C LEU A 45 -17.69 6.82 -5.68
N ASN A 46 -18.92 6.32 -5.88
CA ASN A 46 -19.26 4.94 -5.56
C ASN A 46 -18.53 3.95 -6.48
N ASN A 47 -18.41 4.25 -7.77
CA ASN A 47 -17.64 3.43 -8.69
C ASN A 47 -16.16 3.39 -8.32
N ILE A 48 -15.57 4.53 -7.94
CA ILE A 48 -14.19 4.60 -7.45
C ILE A 48 -14.04 3.79 -6.17
N ARG A 49 -14.96 3.93 -5.21
CA ARG A 49 -14.94 3.17 -3.96
C ARG A 49 -15.04 1.65 -4.21
N ASN A 50 -15.97 1.23 -5.07
CA ASN A 50 -16.15 -0.18 -5.42
C ASN A 50 -14.93 -0.74 -6.14
N SER A 51 -14.34 0.03 -7.07
CA SER A 51 -13.12 -0.35 -7.77
C SER A 51 -11.93 -0.49 -6.81
N ASN A 52 -11.78 0.44 -5.86
CA ASN A 52 -10.74 0.38 -4.85
C ASN A 52 -10.93 -0.84 -3.93
N THR A 53 -12.16 -1.11 -3.49
CA THR A 53 -12.48 -2.28 -2.67
C THR A 53 -12.17 -3.57 -3.42
N ALA A 54 -12.56 -3.69 -4.68
CA ALA A 54 -12.28 -4.85 -5.52
C ALA A 54 -10.77 -5.02 -5.75
N ALA A 55 -10.04 -3.93 -5.98
CA ALA A 55 -8.59 -3.96 -6.15
C ALA A 55 -7.87 -4.42 -4.87
N LEU A 56 -8.28 -3.93 -3.70
CA LEU A 56 -7.73 -4.35 -2.41
C LEU A 56 -8.02 -5.84 -2.12
N LEU A 57 -9.24 -6.31 -2.41
CA LEU A 57 -9.58 -7.73 -2.27
C LEU A 57 -8.71 -8.59 -3.19
N LYS A 58 -8.54 -8.16 -4.44
CA LYS A 58 -7.68 -8.86 -5.40
C LYS A 58 -6.22 -8.89 -4.96
N LEU A 59 -5.72 -7.77 -4.44
CA LEU A 59 -4.36 -7.69 -3.90
C LEU A 59 -4.18 -8.63 -2.70
N LYS A 60 -5.19 -8.73 -1.82
CA LYS A 60 -5.20 -9.65 -0.69
C LYS A 60 -5.22 -11.12 -1.13
N GLU A 61 -6.00 -11.46 -2.15
CA GLU A 61 -6.03 -12.83 -2.73
C GLU A 61 -4.70 -13.25 -3.34
N LEU A 62 -3.90 -12.28 -3.82
CA LEU A 62 -2.59 -12.53 -4.43
C LEU A 62 -1.45 -12.52 -3.42
N GLN A 63 -1.68 -12.08 -2.19
CA GLN A 63 -0.67 -12.13 -1.13
C GLN A 63 -0.42 -13.58 -0.72
N LEU A 64 0.85 -13.95 -0.66
CA LEU A 64 1.27 -15.29 -0.25
C LEU A 64 1.19 -15.45 1.28
N PRO A 65 1.17 -16.70 1.79
CA PRO A 65 1.08 -16.95 3.23
C PRO A 65 2.23 -16.39 4.07
N ASP A 66 3.38 -16.14 3.45
CA ASP A 66 4.54 -15.50 4.08
C ASP A 66 4.49 -13.98 4.12
N GLY A 67 3.43 -13.39 3.55
CA GLY A 67 3.20 -11.95 3.48
C GLY A 67 3.73 -11.28 2.21
N SER A 68 4.44 -12.00 1.35
CA SER A 68 4.98 -11.47 0.09
C SER A 68 3.96 -11.48 -1.05
N TRP A 69 4.33 -10.86 -2.18
CA TRP A 69 3.65 -11.01 -3.47
C TRP A 69 4.62 -11.53 -4.52
N SER A 70 4.10 -12.29 -5.46
CA SER A 70 4.84 -12.83 -6.60
C SER A 70 4.50 -12.10 -7.90
N TRP A 71 5.33 -12.26 -8.94
CA TRP A 71 5.04 -11.74 -10.27
C TRP A 71 3.82 -12.39 -10.92
N TYR A 72 3.64 -13.69 -10.70
CA TYR A 72 2.54 -14.48 -11.26
C TYR A 72 2.05 -15.48 -10.22
N LYS A 73 0.78 -15.86 -10.33
CA LYS A 73 0.16 -16.87 -9.46
C LYS A 73 0.94 -18.19 -9.53
N GLY A 74 1.29 -18.72 -8.37
CA GLY A 74 2.03 -19.98 -8.24
C GLY A 74 3.55 -19.86 -8.26
N MET A 75 4.09 -18.64 -8.34
CA MET A 75 5.52 -18.39 -8.15
C MET A 75 5.82 -18.05 -6.68
N ASP A 76 7.09 -18.22 -6.31
CA ASP A 76 7.61 -17.79 -5.02
C ASP A 76 7.51 -16.27 -4.84
N GLY A 77 7.54 -15.82 -3.60
CA GLY A 77 7.51 -14.41 -3.25
C GLY A 77 8.66 -13.63 -3.87
N SER A 78 8.36 -12.43 -4.34
CA SER A 78 9.34 -11.52 -4.94
C SER A 78 9.57 -10.32 -4.00
N LEU A 79 10.80 -10.17 -3.54
CA LEU A 79 11.20 -9.01 -2.75
C LEU A 79 10.87 -7.70 -3.49
N PHE A 80 11.16 -7.63 -4.79
CA PHE A 80 10.90 -6.44 -5.60
C PHE A 80 9.40 -6.08 -5.67
N VAL A 81 8.53 -7.07 -5.92
CA VAL A 81 7.08 -6.83 -6.01
C VAL A 81 6.54 -6.42 -4.64
N THR A 82 6.98 -7.09 -3.59
CA THR A 82 6.58 -6.79 -2.21
C THR A 82 7.02 -5.38 -1.80
N ASP A 83 8.26 -5.02 -2.04
CA ASP A 83 8.78 -3.66 -1.82
C ASP A 83 7.96 -2.60 -2.54
N PHE A 84 7.63 -2.86 -3.81
CA PHE A 84 6.85 -1.92 -4.62
C PHE A 84 5.45 -1.70 -4.03
N ILE A 85 4.73 -2.77 -3.65
CA ILE A 85 3.39 -2.67 -3.09
C ILE A 85 3.42 -1.94 -1.73
N VAL A 86 4.35 -2.31 -0.85
CA VAL A 86 4.53 -1.67 0.46
C VAL A 86 4.83 -0.18 0.30
N GLU A 87 5.69 0.20 -0.64
CA GLU A 87 6.00 1.59 -0.93
C GLU A 87 4.78 2.36 -1.42
N GLN A 88 4.01 1.81 -2.38
CA GLN A 88 2.83 2.50 -2.90
C GLN A 88 1.79 2.72 -1.79
N ASN A 89 1.55 1.74 -0.94
CA ASN A 89 0.66 1.87 0.21
C ASN A 89 1.12 2.98 1.18
N ALA A 90 2.40 3.00 1.52
CA ALA A 90 2.96 4.04 2.38
C ALA A 90 2.87 5.43 1.75
N ARG A 91 3.16 5.56 0.47
CA ARG A 91 3.02 6.83 -0.28
C ARG A 91 1.59 7.33 -0.32
N ILE A 92 0.61 6.44 -0.55
CA ILE A 92 -0.82 6.79 -0.52
C ILE A 92 -1.20 7.31 0.86
N ALA A 93 -0.79 6.65 1.94
CA ALA A 93 -1.05 7.10 3.30
C ALA A 93 -0.45 8.49 3.57
N LEU A 94 0.79 8.74 3.15
CA LEU A 94 1.45 10.04 3.28
C LEU A 94 0.75 11.13 2.47
N LEU A 95 0.41 10.86 1.20
CA LEU A 95 -0.21 11.85 0.32
C LEU A 95 -1.64 12.20 0.74
N THR A 96 -2.37 11.23 1.26
CA THR A 96 -3.75 11.45 1.72
C THR A 96 -3.84 11.96 3.16
N GLY A 97 -2.75 11.89 3.92
CA GLY A 97 -2.73 12.18 5.35
C GLY A 97 -3.58 11.19 6.17
N LYS A 98 -3.96 10.05 5.59
CA LYS A 98 -4.77 9.02 6.23
C LYS A 98 -3.95 7.75 6.43
N PRO A 99 -3.92 7.18 7.64
CA PRO A 99 -3.25 5.91 7.87
C PRO A 99 -3.95 4.78 7.09
N LEU A 100 -3.22 3.70 6.84
CA LEU A 100 -3.81 2.47 6.33
C LEU A 100 -4.74 1.86 7.38
N GLU A 101 -5.89 1.35 6.95
CA GLU A 101 -6.89 0.75 7.81
C GLU A 101 -7.37 -0.60 7.26
N GLY A 102 -7.94 -1.43 8.13
CA GLY A 102 -8.55 -2.71 7.78
C GLY A 102 -7.62 -3.60 6.97
N GLY A 103 -8.15 -4.21 5.91
CA GLY A 103 -7.40 -5.17 5.09
C GLY A 103 -6.11 -4.62 4.45
N ALA A 104 -6.01 -3.32 4.19
CA ALA A 104 -4.79 -2.72 3.68
C ALA A 104 -3.69 -2.69 4.74
N LEU A 105 -4.05 -2.39 5.99
CA LEU A 105 -3.13 -2.43 7.12
C LEU A 105 -2.67 -3.87 7.39
N ASP A 106 -3.59 -4.84 7.40
CA ASP A 106 -3.27 -6.26 7.63
C ASP A 106 -2.27 -6.77 6.59
N MET A 107 -2.50 -6.45 5.31
CA MET A 107 -1.59 -6.82 4.21
C MET A 107 -0.21 -6.16 4.37
N GLN A 108 -0.17 -4.90 4.77
CA GLN A 108 1.07 -4.17 5.01
C GLN A 108 1.88 -4.80 6.15
N GLN A 109 1.22 -5.15 7.26
CA GLN A 109 1.88 -5.80 8.41
C GLN A 109 2.43 -7.19 8.04
N ALA A 110 1.65 -7.99 7.29
CA ALA A 110 2.12 -9.29 6.80
C ALA A 110 3.35 -9.12 5.89
N ALA A 111 3.33 -8.14 4.99
CA ALA A 111 4.45 -7.84 4.10
C ALA A 111 5.70 -7.41 4.87
N PHE A 112 5.57 -6.61 5.93
CA PHE A 112 6.70 -6.28 6.78
C PHE A 112 7.27 -7.50 7.51
N GLY A 113 6.43 -8.48 7.88
CA GLY A 113 6.91 -9.76 8.39
C GLY A 113 7.86 -10.47 7.42
N TYR A 114 7.52 -10.49 6.13
CA TYR A 114 8.37 -11.02 5.08
C TYR A 114 9.65 -10.17 4.91
N LEU A 115 9.53 -8.84 4.81
CA LEU A 115 10.67 -7.93 4.61
C LEU A 115 11.68 -8.00 5.78
N HIS A 116 11.21 -8.12 7.01
CA HIS A 116 12.08 -8.30 8.17
C HIS A 116 12.89 -9.60 8.09
N LYS A 117 12.26 -10.67 7.63
CA LYS A 117 12.91 -11.98 7.44
C LYS A 117 13.97 -11.92 6.36
N GLU A 118 13.66 -11.32 5.21
CA GLU A 118 14.60 -11.17 4.10
C GLU A 118 15.81 -10.29 4.49
N ALA A 119 15.56 -9.17 5.16
CA ALA A 119 16.61 -8.29 5.67
C ALA A 119 17.52 -9.01 6.69
N LEU A 120 16.95 -9.81 7.58
CA LEU A 120 17.71 -10.60 8.54
C LEU A 120 18.55 -11.68 7.85
N GLN A 121 18.02 -12.33 6.83
CA GLN A 121 18.73 -13.32 6.04
C GLN A 121 19.92 -12.69 5.29
N GLU A 122 19.71 -11.53 4.67
CA GLU A 122 20.78 -10.78 4.02
C GLU A 122 21.86 -10.37 5.02
N TYR A 123 21.47 -9.81 6.17
CA TYR A 123 22.41 -9.48 7.25
C TYR A 123 23.27 -10.69 7.66
N ARG A 124 22.65 -11.84 7.91
CA ARG A 124 23.37 -13.07 8.27
C ARG A 124 24.36 -13.50 7.19
N SER A 125 23.96 -13.44 5.93
CA SER A 125 24.83 -13.78 4.80
C SER A 125 26.05 -12.86 4.73
N ILE A 126 25.87 -11.55 4.96
CA ILE A 126 26.96 -10.57 5.01
C ILE A 126 27.91 -10.91 6.19
N ARG A 127 27.37 -11.18 7.38
CA ARG A 127 28.17 -11.51 8.55
C ARG A 127 28.99 -12.80 8.38
N GLU A 128 28.43 -13.80 7.69
CA GLU A 128 29.18 -15.03 7.37
C GLU A 128 30.29 -14.73 6.33
N ALA A 129 30.04 -13.92 5.32
CA ALA A 129 31.05 -13.51 4.36
C ALA A 129 32.20 -12.70 5.02
N GLU A 130 31.87 -11.82 5.97
CA GLU A 130 32.87 -11.05 6.74
C GLU A 130 33.77 -11.95 7.58
N LYS A 131 33.27 -13.05 8.15
CA LYS A 131 34.08 -14.02 8.92
C LYS A 131 35.18 -14.70 8.10
N VAL A 132 34.97 -14.88 6.79
CA VAL A 132 35.93 -15.47 5.89
C VAL A 132 36.80 -14.41 5.14
N GLY A 133 36.75 -13.16 5.60
CA GLY A 133 37.60 -12.09 5.10
C GLY A 133 37.02 -11.26 3.94
N ASN A 134 35.79 -11.57 3.50
CA ASN A 134 35.09 -10.79 2.47
C ASN A 134 34.38 -9.60 3.11
N LYS A 135 35.03 -8.45 3.19
CA LYS A 135 34.41 -7.24 3.73
C LYS A 135 33.50 -6.59 2.70
N SER A 136 32.24 -6.37 3.08
CA SER A 136 31.33 -5.51 2.32
C SER A 136 31.59 -4.05 2.68
N GLU A 137 32.06 -3.25 1.72
CA GLU A 137 32.37 -1.83 1.95
C GLU A 137 31.14 -0.92 1.86
N GLY A 138 29.99 -1.41 1.42
CA GLY A 138 28.79 -0.62 1.22
C GLY A 138 27.53 -1.26 1.76
N ILE A 139 26.41 -0.61 1.46
CA ILE A 139 25.06 -1.13 1.70
C ILE A 139 24.45 -1.60 0.38
N SER A 140 23.77 -2.72 0.38
CA SER A 140 23.05 -3.22 -0.78
C SER A 140 21.82 -2.35 -1.10
N ARG A 141 21.31 -2.48 -2.33
CA ARG A 141 20.08 -1.80 -2.74
C ARG A 141 18.87 -2.33 -1.93
N SER A 142 18.80 -3.63 -1.66
CA SER A 142 17.73 -4.26 -0.86
C SER A 142 17.73 -3.74 0.57
N ALA A 143 18.86 -3.70 1.23
CA ALA A 143 18.98 -3.17 2.58
C ALA A 143 18.65 -1.68 2.65
N LEU A 144 19.08 -0.88 1.69
CA LEU A 144 18.72 0.54 1.61
C LEU A 144 17.22 0.72 1.39
N LYS A 145 16.62 -0.09 0.52
CA LYS A 145 15.17 -0.09 0.27
C LYS A 145 14.39 -0.47 1.52
N TYR A 146 14.82 -1.49 2.24
CA TYR A 146 14.23 -1.90 3.51
C TYR A 146 14.24 -0.77 4.54
N LEU A 147 15.37 -0.09 4.76
CA LEU A 147 15.45 1.07 5.66
C LEU A 147 14.49 2.19 5.24
N TYR A 148 14.43 2.47 3.95
CA TYR A 148 13.53 3.47 3.39
C TYR A 148 12.06 3.13 3.66
N LEU A 149 11.65 1.87 3.41
CA LEU A 149 10.27 1.43 3.65
C LEU A 149 9.86 1.53 5.12
N ILE A 150 10.75 1.15 6.04
CA ILE A 150 10.55 1.34 7.48
C ILE A 150 10.29 2.83 7.79
N ALA A 151 11.14 3.71 7.27
CA ALA A 151 11.06 5.15 7.54
C ALA A 151 9.76 5.77 7.02
N ILE A 152 9.39 5.51 5.76
CA ILE A 152 8.18 6.12 5.17
C ILE A 152 6.86 5.54 5.71
N SER A 153 6.88 4.28 6.18
CA SER A 153 5.69 3.62 6.74
C SER A 153 5.53 3.87 8.24
N GLY A 154 6.55 4.38 8.91
CA GLY A 154 6.57 4.48 10.37
C GLY A 154 6.53 3.11 11.06
N GLU A 155 7.03 2.05 10.39
CA GLU A 155 6.99 0.69 10.87
C GLU A 155 7.92 0.51 12.08
N LYS A 156 7.47 -0.28 13.05
CA LYS A 156 8.28 -0.62 14.22
C LYS A 156 9.08 -1.89 13.94
N VAL A 157 10.39 -1.76 14.00
CA VAL A 157 11.29 -2.90 13.83
C VAL A 157 11.17 -3.87 15.01
N PRO A 158 10.77 -5.14 14.79
CA PRO A 158 10.68 -6.12 15.87
C PRO A 158 12.07 -6.49 16.39
N ALA A 159 12.13 -6.94 17.63
CA ALA A 159 13.40 -7.34 18.28
C ALA A 159 14.19 -8.37 17.45
N SER A 160 13.48 -9.28 16.76
CA SER A 160 14.08 -10.31 15.89
C SER A 160 14.81 -9.78 14.67
N ALA A 161 14.44 -8.59 14.15
CA ALA A 161 15.06 -7.96 12.99
C ALA A 161 15.99 -6.80 13.36
N LYS A 162 16.01 -6.41 14.64
CA LYS A 162 16.69 -5.20 15.09
C LYS A 162 18.19 -5.21 14.81
N GLU A 163 18.85 -6.33 14.99
CA GLU A 163 20.29 -6.44 14.78
C GLU A 163 20.68 -6.15 13.31
N GLY A 164 19.93 -6.71 12.33
CA GLY A 164 20.11 -6.43 10.92
C GLY A 164 19.80 -4.98 10.56
N TYR A 165 18.70 -4.44 11.11
CA TYR A 165 18.32 -3.04 10.92
C TYR A 165 19.42 -2.09 11.41
N ASP A 166 19.91 -2.25 12.64
CA ASP A 166 20.94 -1.40 13.24
C ASP A 166 22.25 -1.50 12.43
N TYR A 167 22.62 -2.70 11.96
CA TYR A 167 23.77 -2.90 11.08
C TYR A 167 23.63 -2.11 9.77
N PHE A 168 22.52 -2.24 9.05
CA PHE A 168 22.30 -1.50 7.80
C PHE A 168 22.29 0.01 8.03
N LEU A 169 21.64 0.47 9.10
CA LEU A 169 21.60 1.89 9.46
C LEU A 169 23.02 2.44 9.71
N SER A 170 23.87 1.68 10.40
CA SER A 170 25.27 2.07 10.63
C SER A 170 26.08 2.21 9.33
N LYS A 171 25.83 1.34 8.32
CA LYS A 171 26.48 1.44 7.01
C LYS A 171 26.04 2.69 6.23
N VAL A 172 24.78 3.10 6.34
CA VAL A 172 24.31 4.36 5.73
C VAL A 172 24.98 5.56 6.39
N CYS A 173 25.07 5.60 7.71
CA CYS A 173 25.70 6.69 8.44
C CYS A 173 27.18 6.86 8.07
N LEU A 174 27.91 5.76 7.86
CA LEU A 174 29.32 5.80 7.45
C LEU A 174 29.51 6.40 6.06
N LEU A 175 28.57 6.21 5.13
CA LEU A 175 28.62 6.82 3.79
C LEU A 175 28.55 8.35 3.84
N TYR A 176 27.86 8.93 4.81
CA TYR A 176 27.70 10.38 4.97
C TYR A 176 28.82 11.04 5.78
N THR A 177 29.68 10.27 6.47
CA THR A 177 30.75 10.80 7.32
C THR A 177 32.14 10.62 6.72
N SER A 178 32.23 10.10 5.49
CA SER A 178 33.51 9.82 4.80
C SER A 178 33.98 10.94 3.86
N ASP A 179 33.48 12.19 4.03
CA ASP A 179 33.99 13.39 3.33
C ASP A 179 34.98 14.18 4.20
#